data_f52d108156d38c6ce97243b57685a0f9
#
_entry.id   f52d108156d38c6ce97243b57685a0f9
#
_cell.length_a   1.000
_cell.length_b   1.000
_cell.length_c   1.000
_cell.angle_alpha   90.00
_cell.angle_beta   90.00
_cell.angle_gamma   90.00
#
_symmetry.space_group_name_H-M   'P 1'
#
loop_
_entity.id
_entity.type
_entity.pdbx_description
1 polymer ?
#
loop_
_entity_poly.entity_id
_entity_poly.type
_entity_poly.pdbx_seq_one_letter_code
_entity_poly.pdbx_strand_id
1 'polypeptide(L)'
;VEADVLADVDADVLALIEAEVLADVEADVLALVDADVLADVEADVLADVEADVLALVDADVLADVEADVLALVDADVLADVEADVLADVEADVLALVEAEVLALVDADVLADVEADVLALVEAEVLADVEADVLALVDADVLADVEADVLADVEALVLALVEADVLADVDADVLALVEALVLALVEALVLALVEALVLALVEALVLADVEADVLADVEADVLALVDADVLALVEADVLADVEALVLADVEALVLADVEADVLALVDAEVLALVDADVLALVEALVLALVDADVLALVEALVLADVDAEVLADVEALVLADVEADVLADVEALVLALVEADVLADVDADVLADVEALVLALVLADVEADVLALVEADVLADVEALVLADVDADVLALVEALVLADVDADVLALIEAEVLADVEADVLALVEADVLALVEALVLALVDADVLALVEADVLADVDADVLALVEADVLALVDADVLADVEALVLALV
;
A
#
# COMPACT_ATOMS: atom_id res chain seq x y z
N VAL A 1 9.17 6.03 72.79
CA VAL A 1 8.96 7.27 73.57
C VAL A 1 7.54 7.73 73.23
N GLU A 2 6.71 7.97 74.21
CA GLU A 2 5.39 8.55 74.04
C GLU A 2 5.42 10.05 74.40
N ALA A 3 5.05 10.93 73.47
CA ALA A 3 4.97 12.39 73.70
C ALA A 3 4.00 13.04 72.74
N ASP A 4 3.19 14.06 73.17
CA ASP A 4 2.33 14.80 72.27
C ASP A 4 3.10 15.58 71.19
N VAL A 5 4.28 16.13 71.54
CA VAL A 5 5.19 16.87 70.66
C VAL A 5 6.64 16.56 71.00
N LEU A 6 7.39 16.12 70.02
CA LEU A 6 8.84 15.95 70.16
C LEU A 6 9.52 16.81 69.06
N ALA A 7 10.42 17.68 69.43
CA ALA A 7 11.04 18.60 68.51
C ALA A 7 12.52 18.86 68.86
N ASP A 8 13.37 19.16 67.85
CA ASP A 8 14.81 19.32 67.99
C ASP A 8 15.49 18.06 68.64
N VAL A 9 15.37 16.91 67.98
CA VAL A 9 15.93 15.64 68.50
C VAL A 9 17.20 15.32 67.75
N ASP A 10 18.31 15.19 68.48
CA ASP A 10 19.62 14.75 67.94
C ASP A 10 20.03 13.46 68.69
N ALA A 11 20.16 12.33 67.97
CA ALA A 11 20.50 11.04 68.55
C ALA A 11 21.09 10.05 67.54
N ASP A 12 22.15 9.27 67.90
CA ASP A 12 22.70 8.22 67.04
C ASP A 12 21.66 7.16 66.65
N VAL A 13 20.75 6.79 67.51
CA VAL A 13 19.65 5.83 67.28
C VAL A 13 18.41 6.22 68.04
N LEU A 14 17.33 6.39 67.26
CA LEU A 14 16.01 6.65 67.78
C LEU A 14 15.04 5.55 67.33
N ALA A 15 14.40 4.92 68.29
CA ALA A 15 13.51 3.78 67.94
C ALA A 15 12.30 3.70 68.91
N LEU A 16 11.15 3.22 68.39
CA LEU A 16 9.90 3.10 69.11
C LEU A 16 9.41 4.48 69.62
N ILE A 17 8.96 5.30 68.71
CA ILE A 17 8.43 6.62 68.97
C ILE A 17 6.92 6.63 68.64
N GLU A 18 6.14 7.10 69.62
CA GLU A 18 4.74 7.47 69.41
C GLU A 18 4.60 8.97 69.73
N ALA A 19 4.22 9.77 68.75
CA ALA A 19 4.07 11.21 68.95
C ALA A 19 2.98 11.79 68.03
N GLU A 20 2.18 12.78 68.50
CA GLU A 20 1.29 13.50 67.58
C GLU A 20 2.11 14.36 66.59
N VAL A 21 3.22 14.96 67.02
CA VAL A 21 4.10 15.74 66.13
C VAL A 21 5.58 15.43 66.50
N LEU A 22 6.29 14.98 65.49
CA LEU A 22 7.74 14.82 65.54
C LEU A 22 8.36 15.76 64.50
N ALA A 23 9.25 16.66 64.95
CA ALA A 23 9.81 17.65 64.05
C ALA A 23 11.30 17.95 64.33
N ASP A 24 12.06 18.32 63.29
CA ASP A 24 13.48 18.60 63.39
C ASP A 24 14.25 17.41 64.04
N VAL A 25 14.31 16.27 63.34
CA VAL A 25 14.96 15.04 63.79
C VAL A 25 16.25 14.82 63.03
N GLU A 26 17.36 14.65 63.74
CA GLU A 26 18.68 14.30 63.20
C GLU A 26 19.13 13.00 63.88
N ALA A 27 19.26 11.87 63.12
CA ALA A 27 19.62 10.58 63.67
C ALA A 27 20.34 9.67 62.66
N ASP A 28 21.41 8.91 63.10
CA ASP A 28 21.99 7.87 62.21
C ASP A 28 20.93 6.79 61.86
N VAL A 29 20.09 6.40 62.80
CA VAL A 29 19.03 5.41 62.58
C VAL A 29 17.71 5.84 63.28
N LEU A 30 16.69 6.03 62.49
CA LEU A 30 15.33 6.26 63.00
C LEU A 30 14.43 5.08 62.58
N ALA A 31 13.83 4.41 63.56
CA ALA A 31 13.09 3.18 63.25
C ALA A 31 11.86 3.01 64.15
N LEU A 32 10.75 2.45 63.57
CA LEU A 32 9.48 2.27 64.28
C LEU A 32 8.93 3.61 64.82
N VAL A 33 8.47 4.43 63.89
CA VAL A 33 7.89 5.75 64.18
C VAL A 33 6.41 5.74 63.89
N ASP A 34 5.60 6.14 64.85
CA ASP A 34 4.16 6.32 64.70
C ASP A 34 3.86 7.78 65.06
N ALA A 35 3.48 8.61 64.09
CA ALA A 35 3.26 10.02 64.31
C ALA A 35 2.18 10.63 63.39
N ASP A 36 1.26 11.48 63.91
CA ASP A 36 0.32 12.21 63.05
C ASP A 36 1.09 13.08 62.03
N VAL A 37 2.15 13.75 62.48
CA VAL A 37 3.00 14.60 61.61
C VAL A 37 4.49 14.37 61.91
N LEU A 38 5.22 13.96 60.90
CA LEU A 38 6.68 13.84 60.91
C LEU A 38 7.25 14.87 59.91
N ALA A 39 8.09 15.76 60.35
CA ALA A 39 8.60 16.83 59.51
C ALA A 39 10.10 17.16 59.77
N ASP A 40 10.83 17.53 58.72
CA ASP A 40 12.25 17.82 58.74
C ASP A 40 13.05 16.68 59.39
N VAL A 41 13.19 15.58 58.68
CA VAL A 41 13.92 14.39 59.12
C VAL A 41 15.21 14.23 58.30
N GLU A 42 16.33 14.15 59.01
CA GLU A 42 17.64 13.85 58.47
C GLU A 42 18.17 12.55 59.12
N ALA A 43 18.35 11.45 58.33
CA ALA A 43 18.77 10.17 58.87
C ALA A 43 19.54 9.31 57.87
N ASP A 44 20.63 8.58 58.29
CA ASP A 44 21.25 7.59 57.39
C ASP A 44 20.26 6.46 57.08
N VAL A 45 19.42 6.03 58.02
CA VAL A 45 18.41 4.99 57.82
C VAL A 45 17.11 5.35 58.50
N LEU A 46 16.04 5.46 57.74
CA LEU A 46 14.69 5.65 58.23
C LEU A 46 13.85 4.40 57.83
N ALA A 47 13.30 3.71 58.82
CA ALA A 47 12.59 2.46 58.56
C ALA A 47 11.37 2.23 59.45
N ASP A 48 10.33 1.56 58.93
CA ASP A 48 9.08 1.29 59.63
C ASP A 48 8.42 2.61 60.14
N VAL A 49 7.96 3.45 59.20
CA VAL A 49 7.34 4.75 59.52
C VAL A 49 5.83 4.73 59.15
N GLU A 50 5.01 5.04 60.13
CA GLU A 50 3.57 5.23 59.98
C GLU A 50 3.20 6.67 60.34
N ALA A 51 2.71 7.48 59.36
CA ALA A 51 2.40 8.89 59.60
C ALA A 51 1.24 9.42 58.72
N ASP A 52 0.35 10.28 59.26
CA ASP A 52 -0.62 10.96 58.40
C ASP A 52 0.10 11.91 57.44
N VAL A 53 1.16 12.62 57.88
CA VAL A 53 1.96 13.51 57.03
C VAL A 53 3.44 13.35 57.32
N LEU A 54 4.15 12.95 56.29
CA LEU A 54 5.61 12.90 56.30
C LEU A 54 6.15 13.96 55.33
N ALA A 55 6.93 14.91 55.79
CA ALA A 55 7.39 16.02 54.97
C ALA A 55 8.87 16.35 55.20
N LEU A 56 9.61 16.67 54.15
CA LEU A 56 11.02 16.96 54.16
C LEU A 56 11.82 15.83 54.81
N VAL A 57 12.12 14.80 54.02
CA VAL A 57 12.94 13.67 54.45
C VAL A 57 14.23 13.65 53.62
N ASP A 58 15.34 13.61 54.32
CA ASP A 58 16.69 13.40 53.74
C ASP A 58 17.27 12.12 54.37
N ALA A 59 17.46 11.04 53.58
CA ALA A 59 17.90 9.78 54.12
C ALA A 59 18.69 8.93 53.11
N ASP A 60 19.81 8.29 53.53
CA ASP A 60 20.47 7.33 52.63
C ASP A 60 19.54 6.16 52.29
N VAL A 61 18.76 5.68 53.26
CA VAL A 61 17.81 4.58 53.06
C VAL A 61 16.48 4.89 53.77
N LEU A 62 15.41 4.94 52.99
CA LEU A 62 14.04 5.04 53.47
C LEU A 62 13.30 3.76 53.09
N ALA A 63 12.75 3.05 54.08
CA ALA A 63 12.12 1.74 53.83
C ALA A 63 10.91 1.49 54.72
N ASP A 64 9.90 0.77 54.16
CA ASP A 64 8.64 0.48 54.87
C ASP A 64 7.93 1.76 55.41
N VAL A 65 7.42 2.57 54.50
CA VAL A 65 6.73 3.84 54.82
C VAL A 65 5.27 3.76 54.46
N GLU A 66 4.41 4.05 55.42
CA GLU A 66 2.97 4.15 55.30
C GLU A 66 2.52 5.58 55.65
N ALA A 67 2.01 6.34 54.69
CA ALA A 67 1.61 7.75 54.94
C ALA A 67 0.45 8.23 54.06
N ASP A 68 -0.49 9.05 54.63
CA ASP A 68 -1.49 9.70 53.78
C ASP A 68 -0.82 10.68 52.79
N VAL A 69 0.18 11.44 53.26
CA VAL A 69 0.93 12.38 52.42
C VAL A 69 2.42 12.31 52.70
N LEU A 70 3.19 11.93 51.69
CA LEU A 70 4.62 11.96 51.69
C LEU A 70 5.11 13.06 50.72
N ALA A 71 5.87 14.01 51.19
CA ALA A 71 6.23 15.15 50.37
C ALA A 71 7.70 15.59 50.56
N LEU A 72 8.39 15.89 49.46
CA LEU A 72 9.80 16.26 49.43
C LEU A 72 10.70 15.20 50.09
N VAL A 73 11.02 14.16 49.33
CA VAL A 73 11.88 13.09 49.76
C VAL A 73 13.16 13.11 48.94
N ASP A 74 14.31 13.10 49.59
CA ASP A 74 15.63 12.94 49.00
C ASP A 74 16.26 11.68 49.66
N ALA A 75 16.48 10.61 48.83
CA ALA A 75 17.01 9.36 49.37
C ALA A 75 17.85 8.58 48.34
N ASP A 76 19.01 7.98 48.76
CA ASP A 76 19.71 7.06 47.86
C ASP A 76 18.82 5.83 47.52
N VAL A 77 18.11 5.30 48.49
CA VAL A 77 17.17 4.16 48.28
C VAL A 77 15.85 4.37 48.98
N LEU A 78 14.78 4.40 48.21
CA LEU A 78 13.40 4.42 48.70
C LEU A 78 12.73 3.12 48.35
N ALA A 79 12.23 2.38 49.32
CA ALA A 79 11.68 1.05 49.11
C ALA A 79 10.43 0.76 49.95
N ASP A 80 9.45 0.07 49.41
CA ASP A 80 8.19 -0.27 50.06
C ASP A 80 7.47 0.98 50.63
N VAL A 81 6.92 1.78 49.73
CA VAL A 81 6.18 3.00 50.10
C VAL A 81 4.69 2.87 49.73
N GLU A 82 3.83 3.07 50.71
CA GLU A 82 2.38 3.13 50.57
C GLU A 82 1.88 4.52 50.94
N ALA A 83 1.32 5.28 50.00
CA ALA A 83 0.88 6.65 50.26
C ALA A 83 -0.33 7.09 49.40
N ASP A 84 -1.32 7.86 49.99
CA ASP A 84 -2.34 8.46 49.14
C ASP A 84 -1.71 9.46 48.17
N VAL A 85 -0.77 10.28 48.62
CA VAL A 85 -0.06 11.28 47.80
C VAL A 85 1.42 11.26 48.08
N LEU A 86 2.19 10.93 47.03
CA LEU A 86 3.65 11.04 47.05
C LEU A 86 4.09 12.14 46.09
N ALA A 87 4.80 13.15 46.57
CA ALA A 87 5.15 14.30 45.77
C ALA A 87 6.61 14.78 45.96
N ASP A 88 7.24 15.19 44.88
CA ASP A 88 8.65 15.62 44.85
C ASP A 88 9.61 14.58 45.45
N VAL A 89 9.90 13.53 44.71
CA VAL A 89 10.80 12.47 45.10
C VAL A 89 12.06 12.51 44.25
N GLU A 90 13.21 12.57 44.91
CA GLU A 90 14.53 12.44 44.30
C GLU A 90 15.23 11.19 44.92
N ALA A 91 15.54 10.16 44.07
CA ALA A 91 16.16 8.94 44.60
C ALA A 91 17.05 8.21 43.55
N ASP A 92 18.21 7.63 43.98
CA ASP A 92 18.96 6.74 43.07
C ASP A 92 18.11 5.49 42.72
N VAL A 93 17.41 4.93 43.69
CA VAL A 93 16.54 3.74 43.49
C VAL A 93 15.23 3.89 44.24
N LEU A 94 14.13 3.89 43.45
CA LEU A 94 12.79 3.85 43.99
C LEU A 94 12.14 2.51 43.61
N ALA A 95 11.76 1.73 44.58
CA ALA A 95 11.23 0.38 44.35
C ALA A 95 9.99 0.06 45.19
N LEU A 96 9.01 -0.58 44.60
CA LEU A 96 7.72 -0.92 45.24
C LEU A 96 7.00 0.32 45.83
N VAL A 97 6.28 1.01 44.96
CA VAL A 97 5.49 2.18 45.36
C VAL A 97 4.03 1.94 45.02
N GLU A 98 3.17 2.06 46.03
CA GLU A 98 1.72 2.08 45.89
C GLU A 98 1.21 3.51 46.24
N ALA A 99 0.59 4.22 45.29
CA ALA A 99 0.08 5.57 45.55
C ALA A 99 -1.18 5.92 44.73
N GLU A 100 -2.16 6.67 45.32
CA GLU A 100 -3.22 7.24 44.48
C GLU A 100 -2.65 8.30 43.53
N VAL A 101 -1.74 9.14 44.02
CA VAL A 101 -1.08 10.18 43.21
C VAL A 101 0.42 10.23 43.46
N LEU A 102 1.18 9.94 42.42
CA LEU A 102 2.63 10.11 42.43
C LEU A 102 3.01 11.24 41.47
N ALA A 103 3.64 12.27 41.98
CA ALA A 103 3.93 13.46 41.19
C ALA A 103 5.38 13.94 41.37
N LEU A 104 6.05 14.30 40.28
CA LEU A 104 7.45 14.73 40.26
C LEU A 104 8.39 13.68 40.87
N VAL A 105 8.83 12.75 40.05
CA VAL A 105 9.83 11.74 40.44
C VAL A 105 11.05 11.90 39.55
N ASP A 106 12.22 11.99 40.22
CA ASP A 106 13.52 11.96 39.59
C ASP A 106 14.31 10.77 40.19
N ALA A 107 14.57 9.73 39.36
CA ALA A 107 15.24 8.54 39.87
C ALA A 107 16.13 7.85 38.82
N ASP A 108 17.34 7.33 39.23
CA ASP A 108 18.11 6.49 38.29
C ASP A 108 17.32 5.21 37.94
N VAL A 109 16.66 4.59 38.91
CA VAL A 109 15.85 3.37 38.72
C VAL A 109 14.52 3.47 39.43
N LEU A 110 13.45 3.40 38.72
CA LEU A 110 12.10 3.31 39.24
C LEU A 110 11.50 1.96 38.84
N ALA A 111 11.09 1.16 39.80
CA ALA A 111 10.63 -0.20 39.58
C ALA A 111 9.42 -0.61 40.43
N ASP A 112 8.49 -1.35 39.87
CA ASP A 112 7.26 -1.82 40.53
C ASP A 112 6.44 -0.65 41.10
N VAL A 113 5.76 0.09 40.22
CA VAL A 113 4.93 1.25 40.63
C VAL A 113 3.46 0.99 40.31
N GLU A 114 2.62 1.06 41.32
CA GLU A 114 1.15 1.07 41.18
C GLU A 114 0.62 2.47 41.54
N ALA A 115 -0.04 3.18 40.61
CA ALA A 115 -0.60 4.50 40.91
C ALA A 115 -1.85 4.83 40.08
N ASP A 116 -2.89 5.48 40.69
CA ASP A 116 -3.99 6.01 39.87
C ASP A 116 -3.46 7.09 38.91
N VAL A 117 -2.58 7.97 39.39
CA VAL A 117 -1.98 9.03 38.56
C VAL A 117 -0.50 9.16 38.81
N LEU A 118 0.29 8.92 37.80
CA LEU A 118 1.72 9.15 37.78
C LEU A 118 2.04 10.30 36.81
N ALA A 119 2.63 11.37 37.33
CA ALA A 119 2.86 12.57 36.54
C ALA A 119 4.30 13.12 36.70
N LEU A 120 4.94 13.49 35.62
CA LEU A 120 6.31 13.98 35.57
C LEU A 120 7.31 13.00 36.18
N VAL A 121 7.80 12.08 35.37
CA VAL A 121 8.84 11.12 35.75
C VAL A 121 10.07 11.34 34.88
N GLU A 122 11.23 11.54 35.52
CA GLU A 122 12.52 11.48 34.88
C GLU A 122 13.26 10.25 35.43
N ALA A 123 13.68 9.28 34.59
CA ALA A 123 14.40 8.10 35.06
C ALA A 123 15.36 7.52 34.00
N GLU A 124 16.53 6.95 34.42
CA GLU A 124 17.31 6.14 33.47
C GLU A 124 16.59 4.82 33.13
N VAL A 125 15.95 4.20 34.11
CA VAL A 125 15.17 2.96 33.90
C VAL A 125 13.88 3.01 34.68
N LEU A 126 12.77 2.92 33.93
CA LEU A 126 11.42 2.78 34.46
C LEU A 126 10.89 1.40 34.06
N ALA A 127 10.52 0.58 35.05
CA ALA A 127 10.11 -0.80 34.78
C ALA A 127 8.93 -1.26 35.67
N ASP A 128 8.01 -2.05 35.08
CA ASP A 128 6.81 -2.57 35.74
C ASP A 128 5.95 -1.44 36.36
N VAL A 129 5.22 -0.71 35.50
CA VAL A 129 4.35 0.39 35.93
C VAL A 129 2.90 0.07 35.58
N GLU A 130 2.02 0.08 36.58
CA GLU A 130 0.57 0.06 36.43
C GLU A 130 -0.01 1.44 36.84
N ALA A 131 -0.71 2.12 35.91
CA ALA A 131 -1.35 3.42 36.22
C ALA A 131 -2.60 3.68 35.41
N ASP A 132 -3.66 4.31 36.02
CA ASP A 132 -4.79 4.80 35.21
C ASP A 132 -4.31 5.91 34.26
N VAL A 133 -3.45 6.82 34.74
CA VAL A 133 -2.89 7.90 33.93
C VAL A 133 -1.39 8.07 34.18
N LEU A 134 -0.62 7.86 33.16
CA LEU A 134 0.81 8.14 33.14
C LEU A 134 1.08 9.30 32.17
N ALA A 135 1.63 10.39 32.67
CA ALA A 135 1.81 11.60 31.88
C ALA A 135 3.19 12.23 32.05
N LEU A 136 3.80 12.67 30.95
CA LEU A 136 5.13 13.25 30.90
C LEU A 136 6.22 12.33 31.51
N VAL A 137 6.70 11.42 30.68
CA VAL A 137 7.77 10.48 31.03
C VAL A 137 8.99 10.73 30.16
N ASP A 138 10.13 10.93 30.80
CA ASP A 138 11.44 10.97 30.15
C ASP A 138 12.32 9.83 30.72
N ALA A 139 12.63 8.83 29.90
CA ALA A 139 13.39 7.68 30.36
C ALA A 139 14.31 7.08 29.29
N ASP A 140 15.56 6.67 29.65
CA ASP A 140 16.39 5.91 28.70
C ASP A 140 15.74 4.57 28.35
N VAL A 141 15.17 3.88 29.33
CA VAL A 141 14.48 2.60 29.13
C VAL A 141 13.15 2.58 29.90
N LEU A 142 12.07 2.43 29.15
CA LEU A 142 10.74 2.22 29.69
C LEU A 142 10.26 0.82 29.31
N ALA A 143 9.94 -0.01 30.28
CA ALA A 143 9.62 -1.41 30.06
C ALA A 143 8.43 -1.90 30.89
N ASP A 144 7.55 -2.70 30.30
CA ASP A 144 6.35 -3.24 30.93
C ASP A 144 5.47 -2.14 31.58
N VAL A 145 4.71 -1.43 30.74
CA VAL A 145 3.78 -0.40 31.17
C VAL A 145 2.33 -0.77 30.84
N GLU A 146 1.50 -0.82 31.84
CA GLU A 146 0.03 -0.90 31.70
C GLU A 146 -0.59 0.43 32.10
N ALA A 147 -1.33 1.10 31.21
CA ALA A 147 -2.01 2.35 31.53
C ALA A 147 -3.29 2.57 30.72
N ASP A 148 -4.37 3.12 31.35
CA ASP A 148 -5.53 3.58 30.56
C ASP A 148 -5.11 4.72 29.62
N VAL A 149 -4.28 5.65 30.10
CA VAL A 149 -3.78 6.77 29.30
C VAL A 149 -2.30 6.99 29.54
N LEU A 150 -1.50 6.85 28.49
CA LEU A 150 -0.09 7.20 28.49
C LEU A 150 0.13 8.36 27.51
N ALA A 151 0.69 9.47 28.02
CA ALA A 151 0.82 10.68 27.22
C ALA A 151 2.17 11.40 27.42
N ASP A 152 2.72 11.95 26.34
CA ASP A 152 3.99 12.64 26.32
C ASP A 152 5.16 11.76 26.84
N VAL A 153 5.64 10.84 26.03
CA VAL A 153 6.72 9.92 26.38
C VAL A 153 7.95 10.18 25.50
N GLU A 154 9.07 10.48 26.13
CA GLU A 154 10.38 10.47 25.48
C GLU A 154 11.20 9.28 26.00
N ALA A 155 11.65 8.36 25.12
CA ALA A 155 12.44 7.21 25.55
C ALA A 155 13.44 6.73 24.48
N LEU A 156 14.65 6.26 24.86
CA LEU A 156 15.52 5.56 23.92
C LEU A 156 14.94 4.18 23.58
N VAL A 157 14.39 3.48 24.54
CA VAL A 157 13.77 2.16 24.34
C VAL A 157 12.46 2.08 25.12
N LEU A 158 11.38 1.92 24.40
CA LEU A 158 10.06 1.65 24.95
C LEU A 158 9.67 0.22 24.56
N ALA A 159 9.46 -0.63 25.55
CA ALA A 159 9.21 -2.04 25.33
C ALA A 159 8.03 -2.54 26.14
N LEU A 160 7.11 -3.27 25.53
CA LEU A 160 5.88 -3.78 26.14
C LEU A 160 5.03 -2.66 26.77
N VAL A 161 4.13 -2.10 25.96
CA VAL A 161 3.16 -1.10 26.42
C VAL A 161 1.77 -1.62 26.10
N GLU A 162 0.92 -1.70 27.12
CA GLU A 162 -0.51 -1.88 27.00
C GLU A 162 -1.24 -0.59 27.41
N ALA A 163 -1.99 0.03 26.52
CA ALA A 163 -2.71 1.27 26.84
C ALA A 163 -4.01 1.44 26.04
N ASP A 164 -5.08 1.95 26.69
CA ASP A 164 -6.26 2.34 25.92
C ASP A 164 -5.93 3.52 24.99
N VAL A 165 -5.17 4.50 25.47
CA VAL A 165 -4.72 5.66 24.69
C VAL A 165 -3.24 5.92 24.91
N LEU A 166 -2.47 5.84 23.85
CA LEU A 166 -1.06 6.23 23.82
C LEU A 166 -0.91 7.45 22.88
N ALA A 167 -0.39 8.54 23.38
CA ALA A 167 -0.32 9.79 22.63
C ALA A 167 1.01 10.54 22.83
N ASP A 168 1.54 11.11 21.77
CA ASP A 168 2.82 11.81 21.72
C ASP A 168 3.98 10.97 22.26
N VAL A 169 4.49 10.06 21.43
CA VAL A 169 5.61 9.18 21.76
C VAL A 169 6.78 9.48 20.84
N ASP A 170 7.92 9.80 21.44
CA ASP A 170 9.22 9.94 20.78
C ASP A 170 10.18 8.85 21.31
N ALA A 171 10.56 7.89 20.46
CA ALA A 171 11.42 6.80 20.89
C ALA A 171 12.38 6.29 19.79
N ASP A 172 13.65 6.02 20.12
CA ASP A 172 14.55 5.36 19.17
C ASP A 172 14.02 3.95 18.80
N VAL A 173 13.55 3.20 19.77
CA VAL A 173 13.00 1.85 19.57
C VAL A 173 11.70 1.67 20.36
N LEU A 174 10.63 1.46 19.65
CA LEU A 174 9.33 1.12 20.22
C LEU A 174 8.99 -0.33 19.80
N ALA A 175 8.86 -1.21 20.80
CA ALA A 175 8.65 -2.63 20.54
C ALA A 175 7.48 -3.19 21.34
N LEU A 176 6.58 -3.91 20.71
CA LEU A 176 5.37 -4.48 21.32
C LEU A 176 4.47 -3.41 21.98
N VAL A 177 3.56 -2.86 21.19
CA VAL A 177 2.53 -1.92 21.67
C VAL A 177 1.16 -2.50 21.38
N GLU A 178 0.35 -2.65 22.42
CA GLU A 178 -1.09 -2.91 22.30
C GLU A 178 -1.86 -1.66 22.73
N ALA A 179 -2.61 -1.03 21.82
CA ALA A 179 -3.37 0.17 22.16
C ALA A 179 -4.71 0.27 21.43
N LEU A 180 -5.77 0.78 22.07
CA LEU A 180 -7.00 1.12 21.33
C LEU A 180 -6.75 2.31 20.40
N VAL A 181 -6.04 3.32 20.87
CA VAL A 181 -5.70 4.50 20.08
C VAL A 181 -4.23 4.85 20.28
N LEU A 182 -3.46 4.80 19.22
CA LEU A 182 -2.08 5.26 19.18
C LEU A 182 -2.01 6.50 18.27
N ALA A 183 -1.59 7.63 18.81
CA ALA A 183 -1.58 8.89 18.09
C ALA A 183 -0.26 9.65 18.25
N LEU A 184 0.29 10.16 17.17
CA LEU A 184 1.57 10.85 17.12
C LEU A 184 2.73 9.99 17.68
N VAL A 185 3.37 9.24 16.79
CA VAL A 185 4.55 8.43 17.12
C VAL A 185 5.70 8.82 16.20
N GLU A 186 6.81 9.24 16.81
CA GLU A 186 8.08 9.40 16.12
C GLU A 186 9.04 8.29 16.61
N ALA A 187 9.50 7.41 15.71
CA ALA A 187 10.39 6.33 16.11
C ALA A 187 11.43 5.96 15.02
N LEU A 188 12.67 5.60 15.40
CA LEU A 188 13.58 5.01 14.43
C LEU A 188 13.13 3.59 14.05
N VAL A 189 12.69 2.82 15.01
CA VAL A 189 12.16 1.46 14.79
C VAL A 189 10.90 1.23 15.60
N LEU A 190 9.82 0.99 14.91
CA LEU A 190 8.55 0.58 15.50
C LEU A 190 8.25 -0.86 15.05
N ALA A 191 8.17 -1.77 16.00
CA ALA A 191 8.01 -3.19 15.71
C ALA A 191 6.89 -3.82 16.54
N LEU A 192 6.01 -4.56 15.90
CA LEU A 192 4.84 -5.21 16.50
C LEU A 192 3.88 -4.20 17.19
N VAL A 193 2.94 -3.71 16.41
CA VAL A 193 1.88 -2.80 16.91
C VAL A 193 0.52 -3.44 16.63
N GLU A 194 -0.27 -3.61 17.69
CA GLU A 194 -1.68 -3.94 17.60
C GLU A 194 -2.51 -2.72 18.05
N ALA A 195 -3.29 -2.11 17.15
CA ALA A 195 -4.09 -0.94 17.50
C ALA A 195 -5.42 -0.87 16.74
N LEU A 196 -6.52 -0.42 17.36
CA LEU A 196 -7.73 -0.13 16.60
C LEU A 196 -7.53 1.10 15.71
N VAL A 197 -6.85 2.12 16.20
CA VAL A 197 -6.57 3.33 15.43
C VAL A 197 -5.12 3.76 15.65
N LEU A 198 -4.36 3.75 14.58
CA LEU A 198 -3.00 4.28 14.55
C LEU A 198 -2.98 5.50 13.63
N ALA A 199 -2.63 6.66 14.17
CA ALA A 199 -2.69 7.92 13.45
C ALA A 199 -1.40 8.74 13.61
N LEU A 200 -0.88 9.27 12.50
CA LEU A 200 0.34 10.03 12.43
C LEU A 200 1.57 9.28 12.99
N VAL A 201 2.22 8.52 12.12
CA VAL A 201 3.43 7.77 12.44
C VAL A 201 4.56 8.21 11.52
N GLU A 202 5.67 8.66 12.11
CA GLU A 202 6.94 8.86 11.42
C GLU A 202 7.95 7.81 11.91
N ALA A 203 8.43 6.93 11.02
CA ALA A 203 9.40 5.91 11.42
C ALA A 203 10.40 5.58 10.29
N LEU A 204 11.68 5.27 10.61
CA LEU A 204 12.57 4.70 9.61
C LEU A 204 12.16 3.27 9.25
N VAL A 205 11.76 2.49 10.23
CA VAL A 205 11.28 1.12 10.01
C VAL A 205 10.04 0.86 10.84
N LEU A 206 8.95 0.57 10.15
CA LEU A 206 7.71 0.13 10.75
C LEU A 206 7.44 -1.32 10.30
N ALA A 207 7.35 -2.24 11.23
CA ALA A 207 7.24 -3.66 10.93
C ALA A 207 6.19 -4.36 11.78
N ASP A 208 5.41 -5.24 11.20
CA ASP A 208 4.31 -5.98 11.83
C ASP A 208 3.27 -5.04 12.50
N VAL A 209 2.35 -4.51 11.71
CA VAL A 209 1.26 -3.64 12.20
C VAL A 209 -0.09 -4.30 11.93
N GLU A 210 -0.85 -4.51 12.98
CA GLU A 210 -2.27 -4.86 12.91
C GLU A 210 -3.11 -3.65 13.35
N ALA A 211 -3.98 -3.11 12.49
CA ALA A 211 -4.83 -1.99 12.88
C ALA A 211 -6.18 -1.95 12.12
N ASP A 212 -7.31 -1.61 12.79
CA ASP A 212 -8.55 -1.36 12.05
C ASP A 212 -8.37 -0.13 11.14
N VAL A 213 -7.70 0.92 11.62
CA VAL A 213 -7.44 2.14 10.85
C VAL A 213 -6.01 2.62 11.05
N LEU A 214 -5.26 2.66 9.97
CA LEU A 214 -3.92 3.25 9.91
C LEU A 214 -3.96 4.48 9.00
N ALA A 215 -3.61 5.65 9.54
CA ALA A 215 -3.71 6.91 8.82
C ALA A 215 -2.47 7.80 8.99
N ASP A 216 -2.02 8.44 7.92
CA ASP A 216 -0.84 9.30 7.86
C ASP A 216 0.44 8.59 8.36
N VAL A 217 1.06 7.80 7.50
CA VAL A 217 2.30 7.07 7.79
C VAL A 217 3.42 7.56 6.89
N GLU A 218 4.50 8.04 7.47
CA GLU A 218 5.78 8.28 6.80
C GLU A 218 6.81 7.25 7.26
N ALA A 219 7.36 6.41 6.36
CA ALA A 219 8.40 5.45 6.74
C ALA A 219 9.41 5.16 5.61
N ASP A 220 10.72 4.97 5.91
CA ASP A 220 11.64 4.46 4.89
C ASP A 220 11.26 3.02 4.50
N VAL A 221 10.86 2.20 5.48
CA VAL A 221 10.43 0.82 5.26
C VAL A 221 9.18 0.51 6.09
N LEU A 222 8.11 0.19 5.41
CA LEU A 222 6.89 -0.33 6.01
C LEU A 222 6.69 -1.77 5.54
N ALA A 223 6.65 -2.71 6.47
CA ALA A 223 6.60 -4.13 6.15
C ALA A 223 5.59 -4.90 7.01
N LEU A 224 4.81 -5.77 6.41
CA LEU A 224 3.75 -6.55 7.06
C LEU A 224 2.70 -5.64 7.74
N VAL A 225 1.73 -5.21 6.94
CA VAL A 225 0.61 -4.39 7.44
C VAL A 225 -0.70 -5.12 7.17
N ASP A 226 -1.46 -5.34 8.21
CA ASP A 226 -2.83 -5.82 8.16
C ASP A 226 -3.77 -4.71 8.67
N ALA A 227 -4.60 -4.15 7.79
CA ALA A 227 -5.47 -3.05 8.19
C ALA A 227 -6.79 -3.02 7.42
N ASP A 228 -7.94 -2.78 8.09
CA ASP A 228 -9.19 -2.56 7.38
C ASP A 228 -9.09 -1.32 6.49
N VAL A 229 -8.49 -0.24 6.99
CA VAL A 229 -8.31 1.01 6.23
C VAL A 229 -6.89 1.54 6.42
N LEU A 230 -6.15 1.61 5.33
CA LEU A 230 -4.84 2.25 5.27
C LEU A 230 -4.95 3.49 4.37
N ALA A 231 -4.70 4.67 4.94
CA ALA A 231 -4.87 5.93 4.24
C ALA A 231 -3.66 6.86 4.40
N LEU A 232 -3.21 7.47 3.31
CA LEU A 232 -2.04 8.33 3.25
C LEU A 232 -0.75 7.64 3.75
N VAL A 233 -0.05 6.98 2.85
CA VAL A 233 1.23 6.32 3.13
C VAL A 233 2.30 6.87 2.21
N GLU A 234 3.37 7.40 2.81
CA GLU A 234 4.61 7.70 2.12
C GLU A 234 5.71 6.72 2.57
N ALA A 235 6.26 5.92 1.66
CA ALA A 235 7.32 4.98 2.02
C ALA A 235 8.32 4.73 0.87
N ASP A 236 9.65 4.59 1.17
CA ASP A 236 10.59 4.11 0.15
C ASP A 236 10.26 2.66 -0.24
N VAL A 237 9.93 1.83 0.73
CA VAL A 237 9.54 0.43 0.51
C VAL A 237 8.31 0.07 1.34
N LEU A 238 7.26 -0.31 0.66
CA LEU A 238 6.05 -0.86 1.26
C LEU A 238 5.90 -2.32 0.79
N ALA A 239 5.87 -3.25 1.72
CA ALA A 239 5.88 -4.67 1.41
C ALA A 239 4.91 -5.49 2.27
N ASP A 240 4.25 -6.47 1.69
CA ASP A 240 3.27 -7.33 2.34
C ASP A 240 2.14 -6.52 3.04
N VAL A 241 1.19 -6.04 2.26
CA VAL A 241 0.04 -5.26 2.77
C VAL A 241 -1.26 -6.01 2.50
N GLU A 242 -2.00 -6.31 3.54
CA GLU A 242 -3.39 -6.76 3.46
C GLU A 242 -4.31 -5.61 3.92
N ALA A 243 -5.23 -5.14 3.06
CA ALA A 243 -6.15 -4.07 3.45
C ALA A 243 -7.51 -4.16 2.73
N LEU A 244 -8.64 -3.86 3.42
CA LEU A 244 -9.90 -3.69 2.71
C LEU A 244 -9.89 -2.44 1.84
N VAL A 245 -9.31 -1.36 2.33
CA VAL A 245 -9.18 -0.11 1.58
C VAL A 245 -7.78 0.48 1.76
N LEU A 246 -7.04 0.58 0.68
CA LEU A 246 -5.76 1.27 0.61
C LEU A 246 -5.91 2.52 -0.27
N ALA A 247 -5.68 3.69 0.29
CA ALA A 247 -5.90 4.95 -0.39
C ALA A 247 -4.73 5.94 -0.24
N ASP A 248 -4.34 6.61 -1.30
CA ASP A 248 -3.23 7.55 -1.37
C ASP A 248 -1.89 6.95 -0.90
N VAL A 249 -1.21 6.24 -1.78
CA VAL A 249 0.10 5.63 -1.51
C VAL A 249 1.15 6.23 -2.43
N GLU A 250 2.20 6.80 -1.84
CA GLU A 250 3.43 7.16 -2.54
C GLU A 250 4.57 6.21 -2.12
N ALA A 251 5.15 5.45 -3.06
CA ALA A 251 6.24 4.54 -2.72
C ALA A 251 7.27 4.37 -3.86
N LEU A 252 8.58 4.21 -3.54
CA LEU A 252 9.54 3.78 -4.56
C LEU A 252 9.29 2.32 -4.96
N VAL A 253 9.00 1.47 -4.00
CA VAL A 253 8.69 0.05 -4.25
C VAL A 253 7.48 -0.37 -3.41
N LEU A 254 6.43 -0.78 -4.09
CA LEU A 254 5.27 -1.39 -3.49
C LEU A 254 5.19 -2.85 -3.96
N ALA A 255 5.23 -3.79 -3.03
CA ALA A 255 5.31 -5.20 -3.34
C ALA A 255 4.36 -6.06 -2.48
N ASP A 256 3.72 -7.03 -3.06
CA ASP A 256 2.74 -7.92 -2.44
C ASP A 256 1.62 -7.14 -1.72
N VAL A 257 0.62 -6.70 -2.49
CA VAL A 257 -0.56 -5.98 -1.96
C VAL A 257 -1.81 -6.78 -2.24
N GLU A 258 -2.54 -7.14 -1.20
CA GLU A 258 -3.91 -7.65 -1.29
C GLU A 258 -4.88 -6.58 -0.78
N ALA A 259 -5.83 -6.14 -1.61
CA ALA A 259 -6.81 -5.12 -1.18
C ALA A 259 -8.15 -5.23 -1.90
N ASP A 260 -9.31 -5.07 -1.20
CA ASP A 260 -10.60 -4.95 -1.90
C ASP A 260 -10.61 -3.70 -2.78
N VAL A 261 -10.07 -2.58 -2.28
CA VAL A 261 -9.98 -1.32 -3.03
C VAL A 261 -8.63 -0.66 -2.85
N LEU A 262 -7.89 -0.54 -3.93
CA LEU A 262 -6.65 0.23 -4.00
C LEU A 262 -6.87 1.47 -4.87
N ALA A 263 -6.73 2.65 -4.30
CA ALA A 263 -7.01 3.90 -4.98
C ALA A 263 -5.88 4.92 -4.83
N LEU A 264 -5.47 5.57 -5.90
CA LEU A 264 -4.39 6.53 -5.96
C LEU A 264 -3.03 5.94 -5.49
N VAL A 265 -2.31 5.35 -6.42
CA VAL A 265 -0.97 4.82 -6.19
C VAL A 265 0.02 5.52 -7.10
N ASP A 266 1.06 6.10 -6.53
CA ASP A 266 2.23 6.61 -7.23
C ASP A 266 3.45 5.79 -6.81
N ALA A 267 4.01 5.00 -7.73
CA ALA A 267 5.13 4.13 -7.40
C ALA A 267 6.15 3.97 -8.54
N GLU A 268 7.48 3.95 -8.26
CA GLU A 268 8.44 3.57 -9.30
C GLU A 268 8.28 2.10 -9.71
N VAL A 269 8.04 1.23 -8.76
CA VAL A 269 7.82 -0.20 -9.00
C VAL A 269 6.65 -0.71 -8.17
N LEU A 270 5.62 -1.17 -8.84
CA LEU A 270 4.48 -1.86 -8.23
C LEU A 270 4.50 -3.32 -8.70
N ALA A 271 4.62 -4.25 -7.78
CA ALA A 271 4.77 -5.65 -8.10
C ALA A 271 3.86 -6.54 -7.25
N LEU A 272 3.16 -7.47 -7.86
CA LEU A 272 2.19 -8.35 -7.22
C LEU A 272 1.07 -7.57 -6.51
N VAL A 273 0.01 -7.29 -7.25
CA VAL A 273 -1.21 -6.65 -6.73
C VAL A 273 -2.39 -7.57 -7.00
N ASP A 274 -3.10 -7.91 -5.95
CA ASP A 274 -4.39 -8.59 -6.00
C ASP A 274 -5.45 -7.64 -5.44
N ALA A 275 -6.40 -7.18 -6.29
CA ALA A 275 -7.39 -6.20 -5.84
C ALA A 275 -8.72 -6.33 -6.58
N ASP A 276 -9.89 -6.26 -5.88
CA ASP A 276 -11.18 -6.16 -6.56
C ASP A 276 -11.25 -4.89 -7.44
N VAL A 277 -10.75 -3.77 -6.92
CA VAL A 277 -10.74 -2.49 -7.67
C VAL A 277 -9.40 -1.76 -7.50
N LEU A 278 -8.69 -1.60 -8.59
CA LEU A 278 -7.49 -0.78 -8.67
C LEU A 278 -7.78 0.46 -9.53
N ALA A 279 -7.70 1.64 -8.94
CA ALA A 279 -8.04 2.88 -9.61
C ALA A 279 -6.96 3.96 -9.46
N LEU A 280 -6.60 4.63 -10.56
CA LEU A 280 -5.57 5.65 -10.62
C LEU A 280 -4.19 5.16 -10.15
N VAL A 281 -3.43 4.59 -11.08
CA VAL A 281 -2.05 4.14 -10.84
C VAL A 281 -1.10 4.88 -11.75
N GLU A 282 -0.12 5.55 -11.17
CA GLU A 282 1.05 6.05 -11.88
C GLU A 282 2.27 5.20 -11.50
N ALA A 283 2.88 4.46 -12.45
CA ALA A 283 4.03 3.62 -12.14
C ALA A 283 5.08 3.56 -13.28
N LEU A 284 6.39 3.49 -12.97
CA LEU A 284 7.37 3.16 -13.99
C LEU A 284 7.25 1.70 -14.42
N VAL A 285 7.06 0.81 -13.48
CA VAL A 285 6.88 -0.62 -13.74
C VAL A 285 5.73 -1.16 -12.89
N LEU A 286 4.72 -1.66 -13.55
CA LEU A 286 3.62 -2.39 -12.93
C LEU A 286 3.69 -3.84 -13.44
N ALA A 287 3.85 -4.78 -12.54
CA ALA A 287 4.07 -6.18 -12.88
C ALA A 287 3.21 -7.13 -12.03
N LEU A 288 2.57 -8.07 -12.66
CA LEU A 288 1.66 -9.05 -12.03
C LEU A 288 0.51 -8.35 -11.27
N VAL A 289 -0.55 -8.06 -12.00
CA VAL A 289 -1.79 -7.49 -11.44
C VAL A 289 -2.93 -8.44 -11.72
N ASP A 290 -3.64 -8.82 -10.67
CA ASP A 290 -4.90 -9.53 -10.72
C ASP A 290 -5.98 -8.59 -10.16
N ALA A 291 -6.95 -8.20 -10.99
CA ALA A 291 -7.97 -7.24 -10.55
C ALA A 291 -9.31 -7.41 -11.28
N ASP A 292 -10.47 -7.38 -10.56
CA ASP A 292 -11.77 -7.34 -11.24
C ASP A 292 -11.87 -6.06 -12.08
N VAL A 293 -11.43 -4.92 -11.56
CA VAL A 293 -11.48 -3.64 -12.29
C VAL A 293 -10.18 -2.87 -12.14
N LEU A 294 -9.48 -2.66 -13.23
CA LEU A 294 -8.31 -1.79 -13.31
C LEU A 294 -8.65 -0.57 -14.17
N ALA A 295 -8.62 0.61 -13.59
CA ALA A 295 -9.03 1.84 -14.26
C ALA A 295 -8.02 2.97 -14.10
N LEU A 296 -7.71 3.68 -15.19
CA LEU A 296 -6.76 4.78 -15.26
C LEU A 296 -5.34 4.37 -14.80
N VAL A 297 -4.56 3.83 -15.73
CA VAL A 297 -3.17 3.42 -15.49
C VAL A 297 -2.24 4.20 -16.42
N GLU A 298 -1.28 4.91 -15.83
CA GLU A 298 -0.14 5.46 -16.55
C GLU A 298 1.14 4.67 -16.18
N ALA A 299 1.74 3.92 -17.12
CA ALA A 299 2.92 3.14 -16.83
C ALA A 299 3.95 3.11 -17.98
N LEU A 300 5.27 3.09 -17.70
CA LEU A 300 6.24 2.81 -18.75
C LEU A 300 6.18 1.33 -19.17
N VAL A 301 6.02 0.44 -18.22
CA VAL A 301 5.89 -1.00 -18.47
C VAL A 301 4.78 -1.56 -17.61
N LEU A 302 3.80 -2.13 -18.26
CA LEU A 302 2.73 -2.90 -17.64
C LEU A 302 2.83 -4.33 -18.16
N ALA A 303 3.00 -5.29 -17.26
CA ALA A 303 3.27 -6.68 -17.63
C ALA A 303 2.50 -7.67 -16.76
N ASP A 304 1.98 -8.73 -17.37
CA ASP A 304 1.16 -9.76 -16.73
C ASP A 304 -0.06 -9.16 -15.97
N VAL A 305 -1.10 -8.83 -16.70
CA VAL A 305 -2.36 -8.29 -16.14
C VAL A 305 -3.49 -9.26 -16.43
N ASP A 306 -4.18 -9.68 -15.39
CA ASP A 306 -5.43 -10.41 -15.45
C ASP A 306 -6.55 -9.51 -14.89
N ALA A 307 -7.55 -9.16 -15.71
CA ALA A 307 -8.61 -8.26 -15.26
C ALA A 307 -9.95 -8.53 -15.93
N GLU A 308 -11.10 -8.48 -15.21
CA GLU A 308 -12.40 -8.49 -15.89
C GLU A 308 -12.58 -7.21 -16.74
N VAL A 309 -12.15 -6.06 -16.21
CA VAL A 309 -12.24 -4.78 -16.92
C VAL A 309 -10.96 -3.97 -16.77
N LEU A 310 -10.29 -3.72 -17.87
CA LEU A 310 -9.14 -2.82 -17.97
C LEU A 310 -9.53 -1.60 -18.83
N ALA A 311 -9.48 -0.40 -18.26
CA ALA A 311 -9.92 0.81 -18.93
C ALA A 311 -8.99 2.01 -18.73
N ASP A 312 -8.81 2.83 -19.76
CA ASP A 312 -7.94 4.00 -19.80
C ASP A 312 -6.48 3.67 -19.41
N VAL A 313 -5.73 3.10 -20.34
CA VAL A 313 -4.32 2.73 -20.11
C VAL A 313 -3.40 3.49 -21.04
N GLU A 314 -2.45 4.24 -20.47
CA GLU A 314 -1.32 4.81 -21.20
C GLU A 314 -0.02 4.06 -20.83
N ALA A 315 0.60 3.33 -21.79
CA ALA A 315 1.83 2.59 -21.51
C ALA A 315 2.84 2.62 -22.68
N LEU A 316 4.16 2.66 -22.40
CA LEU A 316 5.15 2.41 -23.47
C LEU A 316 5.15 0.95 -23.89
N VAL A 317 5.03 0.04 -22.96
CA VAL A 317 4.96 -1.40 -23.20
C VAL A 317 3.87 -2.02 -22.33
N LEU A 318 2.91 -2.62 -23.00
CA LEU A 318 1.88 -3.42 -22.38
C LEU A 318 2.04 -4.86 -22.90
N ALA A 319 2.25 -5.81 -22.00
CA ALA A 319 2.57 -7.19 -22.38
C ALA A 319 1.84 -8.22 -21.50
N ASP A 320 1.39 -9.31 -22.09
CA ASP A 320 0.64 -10.37 -21.44
C ASP A 320 -0.59 -9.83 -20.66
N VAL A 321 -1.67 -9.55 -21.41
CA VAL A 321 -2.92 -9.06 -20.84
C VAL A 321 -4.05 -10.05 -21.12
N GLU A 322 -4.69 -10.56 -20.08
CA GLU A 322 -5.96 -11.26 -20.16
C GLU A 322 -7.06 -10.34 -19.62
N ALA A 323 -8.10 -10.04 -20.42
CA ALA A 323 -9.20 -9.20 -19.96
C ALA A 323 -10.54 -9.55 -20.62
N ASP A 324 -11.68 -9.57 -19.86
CA ASP A 324 -12.99 -9.63 -20.50
C ASP A 324 -13.24 -8.37 -21.34
N VAL A 325 -12.88 -7.21 -20.81
CA VAL A 325 -13.03 -5.92 -21.51
C VAL A 325 -11.78 -5.07 -21.40
N LEU A 326 -11.15 -4.76 -22.53
CA LEU A 326 -10.05 -3.82 -22.65
C LEU A 326 -10.49 -2.61 -23.45
N ALA A 327 -10.44 -1.41 -22.88
CA ALA A 327 -10.95 -0.20 -23.50
C ALA A 327 -10.04 1.04 -23.31
N ASP A 328 -9.95 1.88 -24.33
CA ASP A 328 -9.13 3.10 -24.36
C ASP A 328 -7.64 2.83 -23.98
N VAL A 329 -6.88 2.26 -24.93
CA VAL A 329 -5.45 1.94 -24.70
C VAL A 329 -4.58 2.74 -25.65
N GLU A 330 -3.64 3.51 -25.09
CA GLU A 330 -2.54 4.12 -25.85
C GLU A 330 -1.20 3.42 -25.49
N ALA A 331 -0.56 2.75 -26.46
CA ALA A 331 0.69 2.05 -26.20
C ALA A 331 1.69 2.11 -27.36
N LEU A 332 3.01 2.23 -27.12
CA LEU A 332 4.01 2.01 -28.19
C LEU A 332 4.06 0.56 -28.61
N VAL A 333 4.02 -0.34 -27.65
CA VAL A 333 4.03 -1.79 -27.89
C VAL A 333 2.98 -2.48 -27.06
N LEU A 334 2.02 -3.08 -27.72
CA LEU A 334 1.03 -3.95 -27.09
C LEU A 334 1.26 -5.37 -27.60
N ALA A 335 1.56 -6.31 -26.73
CA ALA A 335 1.94 -7.65 -27.11
C ALA A 335 1.27 -8.72 -26.22
N LEU A 336 0.77 -9.78 -26.84
CA LEU A 336 0.05 -10.87 -26.19
C LEU A 336 -1.20 -10.36 -25.44
N VAL A 337 -2.29 -10.20 -26.15
CA VAL A 337 -3.56 -9.77 -25.56
C VAL A 337 -4.63 -10.83 -25.86
N GLU A 338 -5.24 -11.36 -24.79
CA GLU A 338 -6.44 -12.14 -24.86
C GLU A 338 -7.61 -11.31 -24.30
N ALA A 339 -8.62 -11.02 -25.13
CA ALA A 339 -9.76 -10.23 -24.64
C ALA A 339 -11.09 -10.62 -25.32
N ASP A 340 -12.20 -10.72 -24.56
CA ASP A 340 -13.51 -10.88 -25.16
C ASP A 340 -13.91 -9.62 -25.95
N VAL A 341 -13.62 -8.44 -25.42
CA VAL A 341 -13.92 -7.15 -26.05
C VAL A 341 -12.72 -6.20 -25.99
N LEU A 342 -12.25 -5.76 -27.14
CA LEU A 342 -11.16 -4.79 -27.27
C LEU A 342 -11.70 -3.54 -28.01
N ALA A 343 -11.57 -2.35 -27.42
CA ALA A 343 -12.10 -1.10 -27.98
C ALA A 343 -11.16 0.09 -27.84
N ASP A 344 -11.08 0.93 -28.87
CA ASP A 344 -10.27 2.13 -28.97
C ASP A 344 -8.80 1.90 -28.58
N VAL A 345 -8.00 1.36 -29.52
CA VAL A 345 -6.57 1.07 -29.31
C VAL A 345 -5.72 1.85 -30.27
N ASP A 346 -4.78 2.65 -29.75
CA ASP A 346 -3.74 3.33 -30.49
C ASP A 346 -2.37 2.76 -30.14
N ALA A 347 -1.68 2.10 -31.10
CA ALA A 347 -0.41 1.46 -30.81
C ALA A 347 0.57 1.51 -32.00
N ASP A 348 1.87 1.83 -31.78
CA ASP A 348 2.88 1.69 -32.84
C ASP A 348 3.03 0.22 -33.29
N VAL A 349 3.00 -0.71 -32.34
CA VAL A 349 3.10 -2.15 -32.60
C VAL A 349 2.07 -2.92 -31.78
N LEU A 350 1.15 -3.58 -32.44
CA LEU A 350 0.19 -4.50 -31.85
C LEU A 350 0.49 -5.91 -32.36
N ALA A 351 0.79 -6.85 -31.47
CA ALA A 351 1.22 -8.19 -31.87
C ALA A 351 0.60 -9.29 -31.00
N ASP A 352 0.23 -10.40 -31.61
CA ASP A 352 -0.41 -11.56 -30.96
C ASP A 352 -1.67 -11.19 -30.18
N VAL A 353 -2.78 -10.97 -30.90
CA VAL A 353 -4.07 -10.63 -30.31
C VAL A 353 -5.07 -11.74 -30.57
N GLU A 354 -5.62 -12.34 -29.53
CA GLU A 354 -6.78 -13.22 -29.61
C GLU A 354 -8.02 -12.51 -29.03
N ALA A 355 -9.09 -12.32 -29.83
CA ALA A 355 -10.29 -11.67 -29.34
C ALA A 355 -11.58 -12.27 -29.92
N LEU A 356 -12.55 -12.63 -29.07
CA LEU A 356 -13.85 -13.14 -29.48
C LEU A 356 -14.66 -12.10 -30.24
N VAL A 357 -14.62 -10.88 -29.81
CA VAL A 357 -15.32 -9.78 -30.47
C VAL A 357 -14.43 -8.54 -30.55
N LEU A 358 -13.69 -8.48 -31.63
CA LEU A 358 -12.95 -7.27 -31.98
C LEU A 358 -13.83 -6.23 -32.70
N ALA A 359 -15.13 -6.40 -32.77
CA ALA A 359 -15.91 -5.59 -33.73
C ALA A 359 -17.31 -5.11 -33.39
N LEU A 360 -17.89 -5.41 -32.30
CA LEU A 360 -19.05 -4.62 -31.90
C LEU A 360 -18.63 -3.47 -31.03
N VAL A 361 -17.35 -3.40 -30.78
CA VAL A 361 -16.71 -2.45 -29.89
C VAL A 361 -15.27 -2.12 -30.30
N LEU A 362 -14.70 -2.67 -31.36
CA LEU A 362 -13.57 -2.06 -32.01
C LEU A 362 -14.07 -1.00 -32.98
N ALA A 363 -14.33 0.13 -32.43
CA ALA A 363 -14.33 1.35 -33.20
C ALA A 363 -12.93 1.94 -33.07
N ASP A 364 -12.19 2.01 -34.16
CA ASP A 364 -10.92 2.70 -34.31
C ASP A 364 -9.69 1.99 -33.68
N VAL A 365 -9.00 1.13 -34.45
CA VAL A 365 -7.62 0.71 -34.18
C VAL A 365 -6.68 1.44 -35.12
N GLU A 366 -5.81 2.26 -34.58
CA GLU A 366 -4.69 2.86 -35.32
C GLU A 366 -3.37 2.18 -34.94
N ALA A 367 -2.65 1.55 -35.91
CA ALA A 367 -1.37 0.92 -35.62
C ALA A 367 -0.37 1.03 -36.78
N ASP A 368 0.93 1.31 -36.54
CA ASP A 368 1.95 1.20 -37.57
C ASP A 368 2.12 -0.26 -38.01
N VAL A 369 2.12 -1.20 -37.09
CA VAL A 369 2.23 -2.64 -37.36
C VAL A 369 1.22 -3.43 -36.53
N LEU A 370 0.33 -4.10 -37.18
CA LEU A 370 -0.60 -5.05 -36.61
C LEU A 370 -0.26 -6.46 -37.14
N ALA A 371 0.12 -7.38 -36.28
CA ALA A 371 0.62 -8.69 -36.67
C ALA A 371 0.06 -9.81 -35.78
N LEU A 372 -0.33 -10.92 -36.40
CA LEU A 372 -0.92 -12.09 -35.76
C LEU A 372 -2.22 -11.72 -34.99
N VAL A 373 -3.31 -11.65 -35.70
CA VAL A 373 -4.64 -11.34 -35.11
C VAL A 373 -5.61 -12.48 -35.41
N GLU A 374 -6.15 -13.09 -34.36
CA GLU A 374 -7.27 -14.01 -34.46
C GLU A 374 -8.55 -13.33 -33.88
N ALA A 375 -9.58 -13.15 -34.70
CA ALA A 375 -10.81 -12.49 -34.24
C ALA A 375 -12.06 -12.95 -34.97
N ASP A 376 -13.20 -13.14 -34.27
CA ASP A 376 -14.48 -13.36 -34.95
C ASP A 376 -14.86 -12.17 -35.85
N VAL A 377 -14.64 -10.96 -35.37
CA VAL A 377 -14.99 -9.75 -36.14
C VAL A 377 -13.97 -8.64 -35.92
N LEU A 378 -13.36 -8.14 -36.96
CA LEU A 378 -12.42 -7.01 -36.94
C LEU A 378 -12.96 -5.88 -37.82
N ALA A 379 -13.15 -4.68 -37.27
CA ALA A 379 -13.74 -3.55 -38.00
C ALA A 379 -13.08 -2.20 -37.69
N ASP A 380 -13.00 -1.32 -38.68
CA ASP A 380 -12.36 -0.01 -38.64
C ASP A 380 -10.88 -0.07 -38.20
N VAL A 381 -10.00 -0.52 -39.13
CA VAL A 381 -8.57 -0.65 -38.87
C VAL A 381 -7.80 0.25 -39.82
N GLU A 382 -6.98 1.15 -39.25
CA GLU A 382 -5.96 1.90 -39.99
C GLU A 382 -4.54 1.37 -39.62
N ALA A 383 -3.79 0.81 -40.60
CA ALA A 383 -2.46 0.28 -40.33
C ALA A 383 -1.47 0.50 -41.46
N LEU A 384 -0.18 0.78 -41.17
CA LEU A 384 0.86 0.73 -42.22
C LEU A 384 1.10 -0.72 -42.68
N VAL A 385 1.15 -1.64 -41.77
CA VAL A 385 1.31 -3.07 -42.08
C VAL A 385 0.35 -3.90 -41.25
N LEU A 386 -0.53 -4.63 -41.94
CA LEU A 386 -1.41 -5.62 -41.33
C LEU A 386 -1.02 -7.00 -41.89
N ALA A 387 -0.63 -7.92 -41.01
CA ALA A 387 -0.07 -9.21 -41.43
C ALA A 387 -0.57 -10.37 -40.55
N ASP A 388 -0.79 -11.54 -41.16
CA ASP A 388 -1.27 -12.76 -40.51
C ASP A 388 -2.60 -12.51 -39.73
N VAL A 389 -3.70 -12.34 -40.46
CA VAL A 389 -5.02 -12.11 -39.87
C VAL A 389 -5.94 -13.28 -40.17
N ASP A 390 -6.52 -13.86 -39.15
CA ASP A 390 -7.58 -14.86 -39.21
C ASP A 390 -8.88 -14.28 -38.63
N ALA A 391 -9.92 -14.08 -39.46
CA ALA A 391 -11.14 -13.45 -38.99
C ALA A 391 -12.42 -13.95 -39.73
N ASP A 392 -13.53 -14.23 -39.01
CA ASP A 392 -14.79 -14.50 -39.66
C ASP A 392 -15.25 -13.29 -40.50
N VAL A 393 -15.11 -12.09 -39.98
CA VAL A 393 -15.47 -10.86 -40.69
C VAL A 393 -14.41 -9.77 -40.51
N LEU A 394 -13.81 -9.33 -41.59
CA LEU A 394 -12.92 -8.19 -41.67
C LEU A 394 -13.57 -7.07 -42.50
N ALA A 395 -13.82 -5.91 -41.89
CA ALA A 395 -14.52 -4.82 -42.55
C ALA A 395 -13.90 -3.44 -42.29
N LEU A 396 -13.89 -2.56 -43.30
CA LEU A 396 -13.31 -1.24 -43.24
C LEU A 396 -11.80 -1.24 -42.82
N VAL A 397 -10.92 -1.58 -43.78
CA VAL A 397 -9.48 -1.60 -43.53
C VAL A 397 -8.80 -0.63 -44.49
N GLU A 398 -8.03 0.29 -43.95
CA GLU A 398 -7.07 1.12 -44.69
C GLU A 398 -5.63 0.69 -44.33
N ALA A 399 -4.85 0.16 -45.32
CA ALA A 399 -3.49 -0.29 -45.04
C ALA A 399 -2.52 -0.04 -46.20
N LEU A 400 -1.23 0.28 -45.93
CA LEU A 400 -0.21 0.27 -47.00
C LEU A 400 0.07 -1.16 -47.46
N VAL A 401 0.17 -2.09 -46.52
CA VAL A 401 0.38 -3.51 -46.83
C VAL A 401 -0.55 -4.39 -46.01
N LEU A 402 -1.37 -5.16 -46.68
CA LEU A 402 -2.20 -6.19 -46.08
C LEU A 402 -1.76 -7.55 -46.63
N ALA A 403 -1.32 -8.44 -45.76
CA ALA A 403 -0.70 -9.72 -46.20
C ALA A 403 -1.12 -10.91 -45.32
N ASP A 404 -1.28 -12.07 -45.91
CA ASP A 404 -1.68 -13.31 -45.27
C ASP A 404 -2.99 -13.15 -44.48
N VAL A 405 -4.10 -13.03 -45.20
CA VAL A 405 -5.44 -12.85 -44.59
C VAL A 405 -6.33 -14.03 -44.94
N ASP A 406 -6.88 -14.68 -43.95
CA ASP A 406 -7.96 -15.67 -44.05
C ASP A 406 -9.25 -15.12 -43.44
N ALA A 407 -10.29 -14.99 -44.25
CA ALA A 407 -11.55 -14.44 -43.74
C ALA A 407 -12.78 -14.96 -44.47
N ASP A 408 -13.87 -15.32 -43.73
CA ASP A 408 -15.14 -15.65 -44.39
C ASP A 408 -15.68 -14.45 -45.21
N VAL A 409 -15.59 -13.25 -44.62
CA VAL A 409 -16.05 -12.01 -45.30
C VAL A 409 -15.02 -10.87 -45.14
N LEU A 410 -14.48 -10.44 -46.24
CA LEU A 410 -13.58 -9.28 -46.33
C LEU A 410 -14.26 -8.17 -47.13
N ALA A 411 -14.50 -7.02 -46.51
CA ALA A 411 -15.32 -5.96 -47.14
C ALA A 411 -14.74 -4.54 -46.88
N LEU A 412 -14.83 -3.68 -47.93
CA LEU A 412 -14.32 -2.31 -47.87
C LEU A 412 -12.85 -2.21 -47.52
N ILE A 413 -11.97 -2.48 -48.48
CA ILE A 413 -10.50 -2.45 -48.27
C ILE A 413 -9.88 -1.42 -49.20
N GLU A 414 -9.08 -0.54 -48.64
CA GLU A 414 -8.18 0.34 -49.36
C GLU A 414 -6.70 -0.03 -49.00
N ALA A 415 -5.90 -0.51 -49.98
CA ALA A 415 -4.52 -0.90 -49.71
C ALA A 415 -3.56 -0.59 -50.89
N GLU A 416 -2.30 -0.17 -50.65
CA GLU A 416 -1.29 -0.13 -51.73
C GLU A 416 -0.96 -1.56 -52.18
N VAL A 417 -0.82 -2.48 -51.26
CA VAL A 417 -0.50 -3.89 -51.55
C VAL A 417 -1.40 -4.83 -50.73
N LEU A 418 -2.17 -5.63 -51.44
CA LEU A 418 -2.95 -6.71 -50.85
C LEU A 418 -2.42 -8.05 -51.41
N ALA A 419 -1.94 -8.93 -50.51
CA ALA A 419 -1.26 -10.16 -50.92
C ALA A 419 -1.65 -11.38 -50.06
N ASP A 420 -1.76 -12.54 -50.68
CA ASP A 420 -2.13 -13.80 -50.06
C ASP A 420 -3.42 -13.72 -49.24
N VAL A 421 -4.57 -13.64 -49.95
CA VAL A 421 -5.90 -13.53 -49.33
C VAL A 421 -6.72 -14.76 -49.70
N GLU A 422 -7.23 -15.45 -48.67
CA GLU A 422 -8.27 -16.47 -48.83
C GLU A 422 -9.60 -15.90 -48.22
N ALA A 423 -10.68 -15.87 -49.03
CA ALA A 423 -11.93 -15.37 -48.51
C ALA A 423 -13.16 -16.00 -49.20
N ASP A 424 -14.26 -16.35 -48.51
CA ASP A 424 -15.50 -16.71 -49.13
C ASP A 424 -16.08 -15.53 -49.92
N VAL A 425 -16.06 -14.35 -49.34
CA VAL A 425 -16.55 -13.12 -49.98
C VAL A 425 -15.58 -11.97 -49.85
N LEU A 426 -15.01 -11.52 -50.94
CA LEU A 426 -14.20 -10.32 -51.01
C LEU A 426 -14.96 -9.24 -51.80
N ALA A 427 -15.28 -8.13 -51.14
CA ALA A 427 -16.16 -7.11 -51.75
C ALA A 427 -15.63 -5.68 -51.51
N LEU A 428 -15.70 -4.82 -52.53
CA LEU A 428 -15.23 -3.45 -52.51
C LEU A 428 -13.74 -3.33 -52.15
N VAL A 429 -12.87 -3.63 -53.09
CA VAL A 429 -11.40 -3.52 -52.88
C VAL A 429 -10.86 -2.47 -53.83
N GLU A 430 -10.12 -1.52 -53.29
CA GLU A 430 -9.26 -0.60 -54.02
C GLU A 430 -7.77 -0.89 -53.66
N ALA A 431 -6.95 -1.27 -54.64
CA ALA A 431 -5.54 -1.58 -54.39
C ALA A 431 -4.62 -1.29 -55.57
N ASP A 432 -3.40 -0.74 -55.34
CA ASP A 432 -2.40 -0.64 -56.40
C ASP A 432 -1.97 -2.04 -56.88
N VAL A 433 -1.76 -2.95 -55.94
CA VAL A 433 -1.38 -4.35 -56.28
C VAL A 433 -2.24 -5.35 -55.49
N LEU A 434 -2.98 -6.14 -56.18
CA LEU A 434 -3.74 -7.28 -55.62
C LEU A 434 -3.13 -8.57 -56.15
N ALA A 435 -2.54 -9.40 -55.29
CA ALA A 435 -1.79 -10.60 -55.69
C ALA A 435 -2.17 -11.81 -54.85
N LEU A 436 -2.25 -12.99 -55.46
CA LEU A 436 -2.62 -14.26 -54.81
C LEU A 436 -3.93 -14.15 -54.03
N VAL A 437 -5.05 -14.19 -54.73
CA VAL A 437 -6.37 -14.18 -54.11
C VAL A 437 -7.13 -15.44 -54.45
N GLU A 438 -7.58 -16.15 -53.45
CA GLU A 438 -8.53 -17.24 -53.56
C GLU A 438 -9.90 -16.80 -52.95
N ALA A 439 -10.97 -16.76 -53.77
CA ALA A 439 -12.27 -16.33 -53.25
C ALA A 439 -13.45 -17.05 -53.94
N LEU A 440 -14.51 -17.38 -53.19
CA LEU A 440 -15.76 -17.82 -53.82
C LEU A 440 -16.42 -16.67 -54.59
N VAL A 441 -16.45 -15.48 -54.04
CA VAL A 441 -16.99 -14.28 -54.67
C VAL A 441 -16.07 -13.08 -54.53
N LEU A 442 -15.53 -12.60 -55.64
CA LEU A 442 -14.81 -11.34 -55.71
C LEU A 442 -15.63 -10.32 -56.46
N ALA A 443 -16.01 -9.24 -55.82
CA ALA A 443 -16.92 -8.26 -56.39
C ALA A 443 -16.46 -6.81 -56.16
N LEU A 444 -16.60 -5.95 -57.19
CA LEU A 444 -16.21 -4.53 -57.15
C LEU A 444 -14.70 -4.35 -56.78
N VAL A 445 -13.84 -4.64 -57.72
CA VAL A 445 -12.39 -4.48 -57.55
C VAL A 445 -11.88 -3.41 -58.50
N ASP A 446 -11.15 -2.45 -57.95
CA ASP A 446 -10.34 -1.47 -58.67
C ASP A 446 -8.87 -1.67 -58.36
N ALA A 447 -8.02 -2.03 -59.31
CA ALA A 447 -6.62 -2.28 -59.06
C ALA A 447 -5.70 -1.97 -60.24
N ASP A 448 -4.50 -1.33 -60.02
CA ASP A 448 -3.48 -1.17 -61.06
C ASP A 448 -3.00 -2.55 -61.57
N VAL A 449 -2.72 -3.45 -60.67
CA VAL A 449 -2.27 -4.82 -60.99
C VAL A 449 -3.06 -5.88 -60.23
N LEU A 450 -3.79 -6.70 -60.93
CA LEU A 450 -4.45 -7.89 -60.40
C LEU A 450 -3.77 -9.15 -60.93
N ALA A 451 -3.15 -9.93 -60.05
CA ALA A 451 -2.34 -11.08 -60.47
C ALA A 451 -2.65 -12.31 -59.62
N LEU A 452 -2.71 -13.49 -60.25
CA LEU A 452 -2.99 -14.79 -59.64
C LEU A 452 -4.30 -14.76 -58.80
N VAL A 453 -5.41 -14.79 -59.50
CA VAL A 453 -6.75 -14.82 -58.87
C VAL A 453 -7.48 -16.11 -59.24
N GLU A 454 -7.91 -16.86 -58.21
CA GLU A 454 -8.84 -17.98 -58.38
C GLU A 454 -10.19 -17.60 -57.75
N ALA A 455 -11.29 -17.57 -58.52
CA ALA A 455 -12.57 -17.22 -57.99
C ALA A 455 -13.71 -17.98 -58.67
N ASP A 456 -14.78 -18.42 -57.91
CA ASP A 456 -16.00 -18.94 -58.55
C ASP A 456 -16.72 -17.82 -59.31
N VAL A 457 -16.82 -16.63 -58.72
CA VAL A 457 -17.44 -15.45 -59.35
C VAL A 457 -16.55 -14.21 -59.22
N LEU A 458 -16.13 -13.68 -60.32
CA LEU A 458 -15.43 -12.41 -60.42
C LEU A 458 -16.33 -11.38 -61.15
N ALA A 459 -16.67 -10.29 -60.50
CA ALA A 459 -17.63 -9.33 -61.04
C ALA A 459 -17.24 -7.87 -60.78
N ASP A 460 -17.50 -6.98 -61.78
CA ASP A 460 -17.16 -5.55 -61.74
C ASP A 460 -15.66 -5.28 -61.39
N VAL A 461 -14.77 -5.65 -62.31
CA VAL A 461 -13.31 -5.48 -62.14
C VAL A 461 -12.81 -4.43 -63.13
N ASP A 462 -12.13 -3.41 -62.62
CA ASP A 462 -11.36 -2.41 -63.34
C ASP A 462 -9.86 -2.61 -63.00
N ALA A 463 -8.99 -2.89 -64.00
CA ALA A 463 -7.60 -3.10 -63.74
C ALA A 463 -6.71 -2.70 -64.93
N ASP A 464 -5.57 -2.01 -64.70
CA ASP A 464 -4.59 -1.75 -65.75
C ASP A 464 -3.97 -3.07 -66.28
N VAL A 465 -3.64 -3.99 -65.40
CA VAL A 465 -3.06 -5.30 -65.72
C VAL A 465 -3.83 -6.43 -65.00
N LEU A 466 -4.43 -7.30 -65.75
CA LEU A 466 -5.06 -8.53 -65.26
C LEU A 466 -4.26 -9.74 -65.77
N ALA A 467 -3.65 -10.54 -64.89
CA ALA A 467 -2.80 -11.63 -65.22
C ALA A 467 -3.08 -12.91 -64.41
N LEU A 468 -3.16 -14.08 -65.07
CA LEU A 468 -3.40 -15.39 -64.46
C LEU A 468 -4.67 -15.41 -63.59
N VAL A 469 -5.81 -15.38 -64.27
CA VAL A 469 -7.13 -15.44 -63.59
C VAL A 469 -7.84 -16.73 -64.01
N GLU A 470 -8.26 -17.52 -63.03
CA GLU A 470 -9.18 -18.63 -63.18
C GLU A 470 -10.53 -18.32 -62.55
N ALA A 471 -11.61 -18.33 -63.29
CA ALA A 471 -12.94 -18.07 -62.78
C ALA A 471 -14.05 -18.89 -63.46
N ASP A 472 -15.07 -19.41 -62.70
CA ASP A 472 -16.25 -20.00 -63.30
C ASP A 472 -17.11 -18.95 -64.02
N VAL A 473 -17.29 -17.79 -63.38
CA VAL A 473 -18.04 -16.65 -63.94
C VAL A 473 -17.21 -15.37 -63.89
N LEU A 474 -16.92 -14.79 -65.04
CA LEU A 474 -16.25 -13.51 -65.19
C LEU A 474 -17.22 -12.51 -65.81
N ALA A 475 -17.58 -11.43 -65.11
CA ALA A 475 -18.56 -10.47 -65.57
C ALA A 475 -18.13 -9.02 -65.33
N LEU A 476 -18.35 -8.12 -66.35
CA LEU A 476 -18.03 -6.70 -66.25
C LEU A 476 -16.54 -6.46 -65.94
N VAL A 477 -15.65 -6.78 -66.84
CA VAL A 477 -14.21 -6.56 -66.66
C VAL A 477 -13.73 -5.55 -67.67
N ASP A 478 -13.06 -4.47 -67.21
CA ASP A 478 -12.32 -3.51 -67.98
C ASP A 478 -10.83 -3.64 -67.64
N ALA A 479 -9.96 -3.93 -68.64
CA ALA A 479 -8.54 -4.07 -68.42
C ALA A 479 -7.72 -3.65 -69.63
N ASP A 480 -6.65 -2.84 -69.45
CA ASP A 480 -5.74 -2.45 -70.53
C ASP A 480 -4.89 -3.62 -70.99
N VAL A 481 -4.46 -4.49 -70.09
CA VAL A 481 -3.70 -5.70 -70.41
C VAL A 481 -4.31 -6.93 -69.77
N LEU A 482 -4.74 -7.86 -70.61
CA LEU A 482 -5.29 -9.15 -70.19
C LEU A 482 -4.39 -10.27 -70.60
N ALA A 483 -3.91 -11.10 -69.65
CA ALA A 483 -3.02 -12.23 -69.92
C ALA A 483 -3.40 -13.48 -69.12
N ASP A 484 -3.45 -14.64 -69.81
CA ASP A 484 -3.75 -15.98 -69.29
C ASP A 484 -5.01 -16.03 -68.39
N VAL A 485 -6.19 -15.71 -68.98
CA VAL A 485 -7.50 -15.77 -68.32
C VAL A 485 -8.26 -17.01 -68.76
N GLU A 486 -8.65 -17.87 -67.78
CA GLU A 486 -9.54 -19.00 -68.01
C GLU A 486 -10.90 -18.78 -67.36
N ALA A 487 -11.98 -18.77 -68.10
CA ALA A 487 -13.33 -18.63 -67.56
C ALA A 487 -14.35 -19.53 -68.25
N LEU A 488 -15.24 -20.17 -67.49
CA LEU A 488 -16.38 -20.96 -68.03
C LEU A 488 -17.47 -20.09 -68.66
N VAL A 489 -17.73 -18.92 -68.03
CA VAL A 489 -18.70 -17.94 -68.55
C VAL A 489 -18.04 -16.56 -68.54
N LEU A 490 -17.83 -16.02 -69.74
CA LEU A 490 -17.31 -14.65 -69.91
C LEU A 490 -18.45 -13.75 -70.37
N ALA A 491 -18.87 -12.79 -69.57
CA ALA A 491 -19.84 -11.76 -69.91
C ALA A 491 -19.13 -10.41 -70.06
N LEU A 492 -18.62 -10.14 -71.22
CA LEU A 492 -18.02 -8.86 -71.59
C LEU A 492 -19.02 -7.88 -72.08
N VAL A 493 -18.88 -6.63 -71.63
CA VAL A 493 -19.55 -5.49 -72.31
C VAL A 493 -18.47 -4.55 -72.82
#